data_e9ffd89bcfb05a887f4f76eb102e28c9
#
_entry.id   e9ffd89bcfb05a887f4f76eb102e28c9
#
_cell.length_a   1.000
_cell.length_b   1.000
_cell.length_c   1.000
_cell.angle_alpha   90.00
_cell.angle_beta   90.00
_cell.angle_gamma   90.00
#
_symmetry.space_group_name_H-M   'P 1'
#
loop_
_entity.id
_entity.type
_entity.pdbx_description
1 polymer ?
#
loop_
_entity_poly.entity_id
_entity_poly.type
_entity_poly.pdbx_seq_one_letter_code
_entity_poly.pdbx_strand_id
1 'polypeptide(L)'
;MNTILFLIFSLVLVFGTVQSVYGHGLGSVESDILFFNDNFYKVKVQTTPDVLHGNESEIGFEISTINHDEDNVVSNIEYLIDIVNPENGESILSFNAYSPNESFTAKIVPKNIINFSGDKTNGAFWIGTDQNPLTIEAPLFMQGGLIQVNVEVLSINSKSLPRPPVFETLLTIGEYIPFEVTIDKKYDLMFATYFDKIDEFHYDENGKKLTANMPFNWDVDFIKKIPYVHAEYYIPKSMKVFNDHEIQMTVNDISILGTIDRSGDKEIVVHFLIPTKKLVKLYDEIPSDTHDKIIFGLESGKLRDVQKDNASLELGDKVIVLSTQEDWKFHLTLTPQGKIN
;
A
#
# COMPACT_ATOMS: atom_id res chain seq x y z
N MET A 1 43.91 31.70 2.37
CA MET A 1 42.56 31.84 2.99
C MET A 1 41.43 31.32 2.11
N ASN A 2 41.58 31.24 0.80
CA ASN A 2 40.53 30.79 -0.13
C ASN A 2 40.33 29.26 -0.23
N THR A 3 41.36 28.46 0.07
CA THR A 3 41.30 26.99 -0.06
C THR A 3 40.49 26.30 1.04
N ILE A 4 40.53 26.87 2.26
CA ILE A 4 39.77 26.33 3.42
C ILE A 4 38.26 26.62 3.26
N LEU A 5 37.91 27.76 2.66
CA LEU A 5 36.50 28.12 2.43
C LEU A 5 35.85 27.17 1.39
N PHE A 6 36.62 26.72 0.40
CA PHE A 6 36.13 25.78 -0.62
C PHE A 6 35.91 24.36 -0.06
N LEU A 7 36.77 23.93 0.87
CA LEU A 7 36.63 22.62 1.54
C LEU A 7 35.41 22.59 2.49
N ILE A 8 35.12 23.70 3.17
CA ILE A 8 33.93 23.79 4.03
C ILE A 8 32.65 23.82 3.19
N PHE A 9 32.66 24.47 2.04
CA PHE A 9 31.50 24.49 1.12
C PHE A 9 31.26 23.13 0.46
N SER A 10 32.31 22.38 0.12
CA SER A 10 32.19 21.00 -0.39
C SER A 10 31.70 20.01 0.67
N LEU A 11 32.08 20.21 1.94
CA LEU A 11 31.64 19.35 3.03
C LEU A 11 30.14 19.58 3.38
N VAL A 12 29.65 20.81 3.28
CA VAL A 12 28.24 21.14 3.51
C VAL A 12 27.34 20.60 2.39
N LEU A 13 27.85 20.53 1.15
CA LEU A 13 27.10 19.95 0.02
C LEU A 13 26.98 18.44 0.06
N VAL A 14 27.90 17.74 0.74
CA VAL A 14 27.84 16.27 0.90
C VAL A 14 26.90 15.84 2.03
N PHE A 15 26.67 16.70 3.05
CA PHE A 15 25.74 16.41 4.15
C PHE A 15 24.31 16.92 3.91
N GLY A 16 24.06 17.62 2.80
CA GLY A 16 22.78 18.27 2.50
C GLY A 16 21.74 17.39 1.79
N THR A 17 21.97 16.10 1.55
CA THR A 17 21.02 15.22 0.88
C THR A 17 20.83 13.87 1.57
N VAL A 18 20.77 13.87 2.89
CA VAL A 18 19.97 12.84 3.54
C VAL A 18 18.53 13.33 3.46
N GLN A 19 17.90 13.16 2.30
CA GLN A 19 16.46 13.10 2.29
C GLN A 19 16.10 11.94 3.24
N SER A 20 15.60 12.30 4.41
CA SER A 20 14.85 11.37 5.23
C SER A 20 13.77 10.82 4.31
N VAL A 21 13.92 9.56 3.92
CA VAL A 21 12.84 8.78 3.33
C VAL A 21 11.84 8.66 4.48
N TYR A 22 10.97 9.66 4.61
CA TYR A 22 9.76 9.50 5.40
C TYR A 22 9.02 8.36 4.75
N GLY A 23 8.75 7.30 5.52
CA GLY A 23 7.96 6.17 5.07
C GLY A 23 6.58 6.63 4.62
N HIS A 24 6.48 7.04 3.37
CA HIS A 24 5.21 7.32 2.75
C HIS A 24 4.50 5.99 2.56
N GLY A 25 3.39 5.76 3.26
CA GLY A 25 2.46 4.70 2.97
C GLY A 25 2.25 3.61 4.01
N LEU A 26 2.90 3.65 5.17
CA LEU A 26 2.58 2.73 6.27
C LEU A 26 1.52 3.35 7.17
N GLY A 27 0.24 3.00 6.92
CA GLY A 27 -0.89 3.49 7.73
C GLY A 27 -1.11 5.01 7.71
N SER A 28 -0.34 5.80 6.94
CA SER A 28 -0.49 7.25 6.84
C SER A 28 -0.06 7.75 5.46
N VAL A 29 -0.87 8.60 4.86
CA VAL A 29 -0.60 9.21 3.56
C VAL A 29 -1.07 10.67 3.54
N GLU A 30 -0.33 11.52 2.83
CA GLU A 30 -0.73 12.90 2.52
C GLU A 30 -1.05 12.98 1.02
N SER A 31 -2.11 13.74 0.68
CA SER A 31 -2.49 14.02 -0.70
C SER A 31 -1.53 15.01 -1.37
N ASP A 32 -1.66 15.18 -2.66
CA ASP A 32 -1.13 16.33 -3.37
C ASP A 32 -1.71 17.63 -2.78
N ILE A 33 -0.96 18.73 -2.97
CA ILE A 33 -1.38 20.07 -2.50
C ILE A 33 -2.32 20.66 -3.55
N LEU A 34 -3.51 21.09 -3.13
CA LEU A 34 -4.47 21.76 -3.98
C LEU A 34 -4.66 23.22 -3.53
N PHE A 35 -4.79 24.13 -4.51
CA PHE A 35 -5.07 25.53 -4.25
C PHE A 35 -6.58 25.80 -4.39
N PHE A 36 -7.21 26.26 -3.32
CA PHE A 36 -8.61 26.71 -3.34
C PHE A 36 -8.86 27.70 -2.18
N ASN A 37 -9.85 28.55 -2.34
CA ASN A 37 -10.24 29.55 -1.33
C ASN A 37 -9.04 30.40 -0.83
N ASP A 38 -8.18 30.82 -1.79
CA ASP A 38 -6.98 31.66 -1.58
C ASP A 38 -5.87 31.04 -0.71
N ASN A 39 -5.89 29.73 -0.48
CA ASN A 39 -4.88 29.00 0.29
C ASN A 39 -4.51 27.67 -0.36
N PHE A 40 -3.37 27.11 0.03
CA PHE A 40 -2.92 25.78 -0.33
C PHE A 40 -3.27 24.77 0.77
N TYR A 41 -3.92 23.67 0.40
CA TYR A 41 -4.33 22.65 1.33
C TYR A 41 -3.86 21.27 0.88
N LYS A 42 -3.61 20.40 1.85
CA LYS A 42 -3.45 18.94 1.68
C LYS A 42 -4.33 18.22 2.68
N VAL A 43 -4.69 16.98 2.34
CA VAL A 43 -5.39 16.07 3.23
C VAL A 43 -4.42 14.99 3.70
N LYS A 44 -4.42 14.70 4.99
CA LYS A 44 -3.73 13.55 5.57
C LYS A 44 -4.78 12.53 5.97
N VAL A 45 -4.54 11.26 5.56
CA VAL A 45 -5.32 10.09 5.97
C VAL A 45 -4.41 9.17 6.75
N GLN A 46 -4.90 8.64 7.88
CA GLN A 46 -4.11 7.78 8.77
C GLN A 46 -4.96 6.65 9.33
N THR A 47 -4.33 5.47 9.50
CA THR A 47 -4.90 4.32 10.23
C THR A 47 -4.05 3.95 11.44
N THR A 48 -4.69 3.35 12.45
CA THR A 48 -4.02 2.82 13.65
C THR A 48 -4.71 1.52 14.07
N PRO A 49 -3.99 0.37 14.08
CA PRO A 49 -2.59 0.20 13.71
C PRO A 49 -2.34 0.40 12.21
N ASP A 50 -1.09 0.57 11.84
CA ASP A 50 -0.61 0.61 10.45
C ASP A 50 -0.29 -0.78 9.89
N VAL A 51 -0.19 -1.79 10.77
CA VAL A 51 0.01 -3.21 10.43
C VAL A 51 -0.95 -4.09 11.22
N LEU A 52 -1.66 -4.97 10.53
CA LEU A 52 -2.59 -5.93 11.10
C LEU A 52 -1.86 -7.18 11.58
N HIS A 53 -2.27 -7.72 12.73
CA HIS A 53 -1.82 -9.01 13.26
C HIS A 53 -2.90 -10.10 13.13
N GLY A 54 -3.99 -9.82 12.40
CA GLY A 54 -5.09 -10.75 12.13
C GLY A 54 -6.06 -10.96 13.28
N ASN A 55 -5.96 -10.16 14.35
CA ASN A 55 -6.84 -10.23 15.53
C ASN A 55 -7.44 -8.87 15.95
N GLU A 56 -7.25 -7.86 15.13
CA GLU A 56 -7.79 -6.52 15.36
C GLU A 56 -9.33 -6.55 15.28
N SER A 57 -9.96 -6.10 16.36
CA SER A 57 -11.41 -5.95 16.42
C SER A 57 -11.88 -4.59 15.88
N GLU A 58 -10.98 -3.61 15.88
CA GLU A 58 -11.23 -2.25 15.39
C GLU A 58 -9.93 -1.61 14.91
N ILE A 59 -10.05 -0.73 13.90
CA ILE A 59 -8.95 0.04 13.32
C ILE A 59 -9.33 1.50 13.37
N GLY A 60 -8.47 2.33 13.98
CA GLY A 60 -8.61 3.77 13.96
C GLY A 60 -8.42 4.31 12.53
N PHE A 61 -9.28 5.23 12.12
CA PHE A 61 -9.22 5.91 10.83
C PHE A 61 -9.39 7.40 11.07
N GLU A 62 -8.43 8.18 10.60
CA GLU A 62 -8.38 9.62 10.83
C GLU A 62 -8.15 10.38 9.53
N ILE A 63 -8.87 11.50 9.36
CA ILE A 63 -8.68 12.44 8.25
C ILE A 63 -8.50 13.83 8.82
N SER A 64 -7.45 14.52 8.38
CA SER A 64 -7.22 15.92 8.69
C SER A 64 -6.91 16.74 7.44
N THR A 65 -7.39 17.98 7.41
CA THR A 65 -7.06 18.95 6.36
C THR A 65 -6.04 19.94 6.91
N ILE A 66 -4.93 20.11 6.22
CA ILE A 66 -3.80 20.93 6.63
C ILE A 66 -3.69 22.12 5.68
N ASN A 67 -3.70 23.33 6.22
CA ASN A 67 -3.28 24.53 5.48
C ASN A 67 -1.77 24.48 5.32
N HIS A 68 -1.31 24.33 4.08
CA HIS A 68 0.09 24.13 3.79
C HIS A 68 0.94 25.39 4.06
N ASP A 69 0.37 26.58 3.87
CA ASP A 69 1.10 27.84 4.04
C ASP A 69 1.33 28.18 5.51
N GLU A 70 0.39 27.81 6.37
CA GLU A 70 0.43 28.09 7.80
C GLU A 70 0.91 26.89 8.63
N ASP A 71 1.06 25.72 7.99
CA ASP A 71 1.39 24.43 8.62
C ASP A 71 0.49 24.11 9.83
N ASN A 72 -0.80 24.46 9.71
CA ASN A 72 -1.80 24.20 10.74
C ASN A 72 -2.94 23.33 10.23
N VAL A 73 -3.53 22.57 11.15
CA VAL A 73 -4.72 21.77 10.86
C VAL A 73 -5.97 22.64 10.93
N VAL A 74 -6.85 22.44 9.97
CA VAL A 74 -8.11 23.22 9.84
C VAL A 74 -9.25 22.49 10.54
N SER A 75 -10.10 23.22 11.25
CA SER A 75 -11.28 22.68 11.93
C SER A 75 -12.59 23.08 11.23
N ASN A 76 -13.72 22.55 11.70
CA ASN A 76 -15.06 22.79 11.19
C ASN A 76 -15.19 22.49 9.69
N ILE A 77 -14.86 21.27 9.30
CA ILE A 77 -14.85 20.82 7.91
C ILE A 77 -15.93 19.77 7.67
N GLU A 78 -16.63 19.92 6.57
CA GLU A 78 -17.52 18.89 6.03
C GLU A 78 -16.86 18.20 4.84
N TYR A 79 -16.91 16.86 4.86
CA TYR A 79 -16.34 16.00 3.84
C TYR A 79 -17.39 15.09 3.21
N LEU A 80 -17.20 14.76 1.94
CA LEU A 80 -17.65 13.49 1.38
C LEU A 80 -16.42 12.57 1.28
N ILE A 81 -16.48 11.44 1.96
CA ILE A 81 -15.41 10.43 1.99
C ILE A 81 -15.89 9.25 1.15
N ASP A 82 -15.08 8.86 0.16
CA ASP A 82 -15.32 7.70 -0.68
C ASP A 82 -14.09 6.79 -0.66
N ILE A 83 -14.26 5.58 -0.13
CA ILE A 83 -13.21 4.56 -0.05
C ILE A 83 -13.44 3.59 -1.19
N VAL A 84 -12.44 3.44 -2.04
CA VAL A 84 -12.55 2.80 -3.35
C VAL A 84 -11.53 1.67 -3.44
N ASN A 85 -11.91 0.59 -4.12
CA ASN A 85 -10.94 -0.41 -4.55
C ASN A 85 -10.08 0.19 -5.68
N PRO A 86 -8.76 0.35 -5.48
CA PRO A 86 -7.91 1.04 -6.46
C PRO A 86 -7.73 0.28 -7.76
N GLU A 87 -7.99 -1.04 -7.78
CA GLU A 87 -7.84 -1.88 -8.98
C GLU A 87 -8.96 -1.68 -9.99
N ASN A 88 -10.21 -1.47 -9.52
CA ASN A 88 -11.38 -1.41 -10.39
C ASN A 88 -12.21 -0.14 -10.23
N GLY A 89 -11.84 0.75 -9.29
CA GLY A 89 -12.54 1.99 -9.02
C GLY A 89 -13.91 1.83 -8.37
N GLU A 90 -14.28 0.62 -7.91
CA GLU A 90 -15.56 0.42 -7.23
C GLU A 90 -15.55 1.02 -5.83
N SER A 91 -16.57 1.80 -5.49
CA SER A 91 -16.78 2.34 -4.15
C SER A 91 -17.11 1.21 -3.19
N ILE A 92 -16.29 1.05 -2.15
CA ILE A 92 -16.51 0.11 -1.05
C ILE A 92 -17.40 0.75 0.00
N LEU A 93 -17.15 2.05 0.29
CA LEU A 93 -17.84 2.79 1.33
C LEU A 93 -17.85 4.27 0.99
N SER A 94 -19.03 4.91 1.02
CA SER A 94 -19.16 6.35 0.79
C SER A 94 -20.10 6.98 1.84
N PHE A 95 -19.66 8.11 2.44
CA PHE A 95 -20.45 8.79 3.46
C PHE A 95 -20.03 10.25 3.65
N ASN A 96 -20.99 11.06 4.17
CA ASN A 96 -20.72 12.42 4.57
C ASN A 96 -20.22 12.47 6.01
N ALA A 97 -19.13 13.19 6.25
CA ALA A 97 -18.46 13.36 7.53
C ALA A 97 -18.32 14.83 7.92
N TYR A 98 -18.34 15.09 9.21
CA TYR A 98 -18.08 16.41 9.78
C TYR A 98 -17.02 16.33 10.88
N SER A 99 -15.99 17.11 10.74
CA SER A 99 -14.97 17.33 11.76
C SER A 99 -15.19 18.69 12.43
N PRO A 100 -15.70 18.73 13.66
CA PRO A 100 -15.76 19.99 14.42
C PRO A 100 -14.40 20.49 14.89
N ASN A 101 -13.45 19.59 15.04
CA ASN A 101 -12.10 19.83 15.54
C ASN A 101 -11.06 19.73 14.40
N GLU A 102 -9.82 19.44 14.76
CA GLU A 102 -8.69 19.32 13.82
C GLU A 102 -8.77 18.09 12.92
N SER A 103 -9.39 17.00 13.39
CA SER A 103 -9.53 15.77 12.60
C SER A 103 -10.93 15.16 12.68
N PHE A 104 -11.33 14.48 11.62
CA PHE A 104 -12.41 13.53 11.64
C PHE A 104 -11.85 12.17 12.04
N THR A 105 -12.42 11.55 13.09
CA THR A 105 -11.96 10.27 13.61
C THR A 105 -13.08 9.23 13.55
N ALA A 106 -12.76 8.06 13.04
CA ALA A 106 -13.64 6.90 13.02
C ALA A 106 -12.93 5.64 13.54
N LYS A 107 -13.72 4.69 14.00
CA LYS A 107 -13.34 3.31 14.29
C LYS A 107 -13.96 2.40 13.26
N ILE A 108 -13.13 1.78 12.44
CA ILE A 108 -13.56 0.79 11.47
C ILE A 108 -13.56 -0.58 12.14
N VAL A 109 -14.70 -1.25 12.12
CA VAL A 109 -14.86 -2.63 12.57
C VAL A 109 -14.97 -3.50 11.32
N PRO A 110 -13.96 -4.34 11.00
CA PRO A 110 -13.96 -5.18 9.80
C PRO A 110 -15.13 -6.18 9.82
N LYS A 111 -16.11 -6.01 8.94
CA LYS A 111 -17.28 -6.88 8.80
C LYS A 111 -17.82 -6.85 7.37
N ASN A 112 -18.42 -7.95 6.91
CA ASN A 112 -19.09 -8.04 5.60
C ASN A 112 -20.48 -7.36 5.55
N ILE A 113 -20.64 -6.26 6.27
CA ILE A 113 -21.85 -5.42 6.29
C ILE A 113 -21.42 -3.95 6.31
N ILE A 114 -22.31 -3.05 5.95
CA ILE A 114 -22.11 -1.61 6.13
C ILE A 114 -23.13 -1.11 7.17
N ASN A 115 -22.62 -0.62 8.28
CA ASN A 115 -23.43 -0.03 9.35
C ASN A 115 -22.67 1.10 10.05
N PHE A 116 -23.37 2.16 10.44
CA PHE A 116 -22.81 3.33 11.10
C PHE A 116 -23.47 3.52 12.45
N SER A 117 -22.67 3.85 13.45
CA SER A 117 -23.13 4.17 14.82
C SER A 117 -22.38 5.39 15.36
N GLY A 118 -23.11 6.46 15.63
CA GLY A 118 -22.57 7.72 16.12
C GLY A 118 -23.54 8.87 15.99
N ASP A 119 -23.07 10.06 16.28
CA ASP A 119 -23.86 11.29 16.20
C ASP A 119 -23.88 11.86 14.77
N LYS A 120 -24.91 12.60 14.46
CA LYS A 120 -25.05 13.34 13.19
C LYS A 120 -25.35 14.81 13.42
N THR A 121 -24.87 15.63 12.51
CA THR A 121 -25.37 17.01 12.38
C THR A 121 -26.83 17.01 11.92
N ASN A 122 -27.50 18.16 12.02
CA ASN A 122 -28.85 18.35 11.47
C ASN A 122 -28.92 18.15 9.95
N GLY A 123 -27.78 18.19 9.24
CA GLY A 123 -27.64 18.00 7.79
C GLY A 123 -27.25 16.57 7.38
N ALA A 124 -27.32 15.60 8.29
CA ALA A 124 -26.98 14.19 8.02
C ALA A 124 -25.48 13.88 7.82
N PHE A 125 -24.57 14.75 8.23
CA PHE A 125 -23.16 14.46 8.30
C PHE A 125 -22.85 13.70 9.59
N TRP A 126 -22.10 12.60 9.48
CA TRP A 126 -21.61 11.87 10.63
C TRP A 126 -20.51 12.66 11.36
N ILE A 127 -20.64 12.77 12.67
CA ILE A 127 -19.66 13.47 13.51
C ILE A 127 -18.64 12.42 14.01
N GLY A 128 -17.35 12.72 13.86
CA GLY A 128 -16.28 11.90 14.41
C GLY A 128 -15.21 12.78 15.04
N THR A 129 -14.88 12.49 16.32
CA THR A 129 -13.82 13.18 17.08
C THR A 129 -13.01 12.16 17.85
N ASP A 130 -11.81 12.52 18.33
CA ASP A 130 -10.97 11.62 19.13
C ASP A 130 -11.67 11.12 20.41
N GLN A 131 -12.53 11.96 21.00
CA GLN A 131 -13.27 11.61 22.23
C GLN A 131 -14.52 10.80 21.94
N ASN A 132 -15.12 10.98 20.76
CA ASN A 132 -16.32 10.28 20.33
C ASN A 132 -16.20 9.91 18.84
N PRO A 133 -15.37 8.90 18.49
CA PRO A 133 -15.18 8.49 17.11
C PRO A 133 -16.45 7.86 16.53
N LEU A 134 -16.70 8.11 15.25
CA LEU A 134 -17.73 7.40 14.50
C LEU A 134 -17.40 5.91 14.43
N THR A 135 -18.31 5.02 14.77
CA THR A 135 -18.12 3.58 14.55
C THR A 135 -18.70 3.19 13.20
N ILE A 136 -17.88 2.54 12.37
CA ILE A 136 -18.26 2.05 11.04
C ILE A 136 -17.97 0.56 10.95
N GLU A 137 -18.99 -0.26 10.84
CA GLU A 137 -18.85 -1.66 10.45
C GLU A 137 -18.82 -1.73 8.92
N ALA A 138 -17.76 -2.25 8.32
CA ALA A 138 -17.60 -2.26 6.85
C ALA A 138 -16.66 -3.39 6.40
N PRO A 139 -16.73 -3.82 5.12
CA PRO A 139 -15.77 -4.77 4.54
C PRO A 139 -14.44 -4.10 4.19
N LEU A 140 -13.92 -3.32 5.11
CA LEU A 140 -12.63 -2.63 5.05
C LEU A 140 -11.65 -3.27 6.03
N PHE A 141 -10.39 -3.33 5.65
CA PHE A 141 -9.32 -3.85 6.52
C PHE A 141 -9.55 -5.27 7.03
N MET A 142 -10.30 -6.08 6.26
CA MET A 142 -10.44 -7.52 6.52
C MET A 142 -9.11 -8.25 6.37
N GLN A 143 -8.18 -7.64 5.67
CA GLN A 143 -6.80 -8.04 5.44
C GLN A 143 -5.97 -6.79 5.16
N GLY A 144 -4.64 -6.90 5.19
CA GLY A 144 -3.74 -5.85 4.73
C GLY A 144 -3.91 -5.58 3.23
N GLY A 145 -3.41 -4.45 2.77
CA GLY A 145 -3.44 -4.12 1.35
C GLY A 145 -3.56 -2.63 1.06
N LEU A 146 -3.81 -2.34 -0.21
CA LEU A 146 -3.93 -1.00 -0.77
C LEU A 146 -5.40 -0.61 -0.89
N ILE A 147 -5.75 0.58 -0.40
CA ILE A 147 -7.04 1.22 -0.64
C ILE A 147 -6.85 2.63 -1.20
N GLN A 148 -7.79 3.09 -2.00
CA GLN A 148 -7.87 4.49 -2.41
C GLN A 148 -8.89 5.21 -1.55
N VAL A 149 -8.52 6.36 -1.00
CA VAL A 149 -9.40 7.24 -0.23
C VAL A 149 -9.54 8.56 -0.98
N ASN A 150 -10.76 8.85 -1.43
CA ASN A 150 -11.12 10.11 -2.04
C ASN A 150 -11.81 10.98 -0.99
N VAL A 151 -11.26 12.14 -0.74
CA VAL A 151 -11.80 13.11 0.23
C VAL A 151 -12.20 14.38 -0.50
N GLU A 152 -13.49 14.59 -0.64
CA GLU A 152 -14.03 15.84 -1.18
C GLU A 152 -14.32 16.80 -0.02
N VAL A 153 -13.71 17.99 -0.03
CA VAL A 153 -13.93 19.02 0.99
C VAL A 153 -15.10 19.87 0.60
N LEU A 154 -16.25 19.70 1.26
CA LEU A 154 -17.52 20.36 0.92
C LEU A 154 -17.63 21.75 1.53
N SER A 155 -17.14 21.92 2.77
CA SER A 155 -17.14 23.23 3.45
C SER A 155 -15.96 23.36 4.39
N ILE A 156 -15.53 24.61 4.64
CA ILE A 156 -14.53 24.97 5.65
C ILE A 156 -15.12 26.13 6.49
N ASN A 157 -15.04 25.99 7.82
CA ASN A 157 -15.60 26.99 8.75
C ASN A 157 -17.05 27.35 8.42
N SER A 158 -17.88 26.34 8.11
CA SER A 158 -19.30 26.47 7.74
C SER A 158 -19.54 27.27 6.44
N LYS A 159 -18.52 27.48 5.63
CA LYS A 159 -18.64 28.08 4.31
C LYS A 159 -18.53 27.00 3.26
N SER A 160 -19.63 26.73 2.55
CA SER A 160 -19.67 25.78 1.45
C SER A 160 -18.76 26.22 0.30
N LEU A 161 -18.06 25.28 -0.29
CA LEU A 161 -17.19 25.49 -1.44
C LEU A 161 -18.00 25.32 -2.74
N PRO A 162 -18.03 26.35 -3.64
CA PRO A 162 -18.82 26.27 -4.89
C PRO A 162 -18.32 25.16 -5.84
N ARG A 163 -17.07 24.79 -5.72
CA ARG A 163 -16.41 23.67 -6.44
C ARG A 163 -15.55 22.93 -5.43
N PRO A 164 -16.12 21.94 -4.75
CA PRO A 164 -15.37 21.17 -3.75
C PRO A 164 -14.17 20.48 -4.40
N PRO A 165 -12.96 20.65 -3.85
CA PRO A 165 -11.79 19.92 -4.32
C PRO A 165 -11.86 18.46 -3.84
N VAL A 166 -11.41 17.55 -4.70
CA VAL A 166 -11.26 16.13 -4.38
C VAL A 166 -9.76 15.83 -4.20
N PHE A 167 -9.40 15.30 -3.06
CA PHE A 167 -8.07 14.79 -2.75
C PHE A 167 -8.09 13.27 -2.87
N GLU A 168 -7.29 12.74 -3.78
CA GLU A 168 -7.13 11.30 -3.97
C GLU A 168 -5.85 10.85 -3.27
N THR A 169 -5.95 9.82 -2.44
CA THR A 169 -4.80 9.23 -1.74
C THR A 169 -4.82 7.72 -1.85
N LEU A 170 -3.64 7.10 -1.91
CA LEU A 170 -3.47 5.65 -1.82
C LEU A 170 -2.88 5.30 -0.47
N LEU A 171 -3.69 4.68 0.38
CA LEU A 171 -3.32 4.26 1.73
C LEU A 171 -3.00 2.77 1.73
N THR A 172 -1.87 2.39 2.32
CA THR A 172 -1.52 1.00 2.57
C THR A 172 -1.65 0.68 4.04
N ILE A 173 -2.20 -0.49 4.35
CA ILE A 173 -2.16 -1.08 5.68
C ILE A 173 -1.45 -2.42 5.61
N GLY A 174 -0.47 -2.63 6.48
CA GLY A 174 0.29 -3.86 6.50
C GLY A 174 -0.49 -5.03 7.09
N GLU A 175 -0.04 -6.25 6.81
CA GLU A 175 -0.52 -7.46 7.47
C GLU A 175 0.66 -8.40 7.73
N TYR A 176 0.78 -8.88 8.97
CA TYR A 176 1.72 -9.92 9.34
C TYR A 176 1.13 -11.30 9.05
N ILE A 177 1.80 -12.07 8.19
CA ILE A 177 1.39 -13.42 7.79
C ILE A 177 2.44 -14.41 8.28
N PRO A 178 2.14 -15.26 9.29
CA PRO A 178 3.03 -16.32 9.72
C PRO A 178 3.05 -17.45 8.69
N PHE A 179 4.23 -17.99 8.42
CA PHE A 179 4.38 -19.17 7.59
C PHE A 179 5.54 -20.04 8.04
N GLU A 180 5.59 -21.26 7.55
CA GLU A 180 6.48 -22.29 8.01
C GLU A 180 7.33 -22.85 6.87
N VAL A 181 8.61 -23.02 7.13
CA VAL A 181 9.55 -23.63 6.19
C VAL A 181 10.27 -24.80 6.88
N THR A 182 10.32 -25.95 6.23
CA THR A 182 11.08 -27.11 6.68
C THR A 182 12.31 -27.30 5.81
N ILE A 183 13.51 -27.32 6.43
CA ILE A 183 14.80 -27.61 5.78
C ILE A 183 15.43 -28.82 6.49
N ASP A 184 16.29 -28.58 7.46
CA ASP A 184 16.84 -29.57 8.41
C ASP A 184 15.94 -29.74 9.64
N LYS A 185 15.13 -28.76 9.89
CA LYS A 185 14.08 -28.67 10.91
C LYS A 185 13.03 -27.67 10.47
N LYS A 186 11.98 -27.56 11.27
CA LYS A 186 10.93 -26.57 11.10
C LYS A 186 11.41 -25.18 11.55
N TYR A 187 11.13 -24.17 10.74
CA TYR A 187 11.36 -22.77 11.01
C TYR A 187 10.04 -22.00 10.85
N ASP A 188 9.71 -21.21 11.87
CA ASP A 188 8.58 -20.28 11.80
C ASP A 188 9.13 -18.93 11.33
N LEU A 189 8.57 -18.42 10.25
CA LEU A 189 8.88 -17.14 9.62
C LEU A 189 7.66 -16.23 9.66
N MET A 190 7.90 -14.94 9.48
CA MET A 190 6.85 -13.95 9.31
C MET A 190 7.09 -13.18 8.02
N PHE A 191 6.01 -12.84 7.34
CA PHE A 191 6.02 -11.95 6.20
C PHE A 191 5.10 -10.76 6.49
N ALA A 192 5.51 -9.55 6.15
CA ALA A 192 4.64 -8.39 6.17
C ALA A 192 4.38 -7.94 4.74
N THR A 193 3.13 -7.92 4.34
CA THR A 193 2.67 -7.34 3.09
C THR A 193 1.99 -6.02 3.36
N TYR A 194 2.17 -5.05 2.45
CA TYR A 194 1.54 -3.73 2.52
C TYR A 194 0.82 -3.39 1.22
N PHE A 195 0.64 -4.37 0.33
CA PHE A 195 0.09 -4.13 -0.99
C PHE A 195 -1.13 -5.00 -1.27
N ASP A 196 -0.99 -6.32 -1.17
CA ASP A 196 -2.08 -7.28 -1.41
C ASP A 196 -1.84 -8.56 -0.61
N LYS A 197 -2.85 -9.43 -0.60
CA LYS A 197 -2.80 -10.74 0.04
C LYS A 197 -1.73 -11.62 -0.60
N ILE A 198 -1.01 -12.37 0.22
CA ILE A 198 -0.12 -13.42 -0.27
C ILE A 198 -0.92 -14.69 -0.53
N ASP A 199 -0.82 -15.23 -1.75
CA ASP A 199 -1.48 -16.47 -2.14
C ASP A 199 -0.71 -17.69 -1.65
N GLU A 200 0.62 -17.64 -1.73
CA GLU A 200 1.47 -18.80 -1.49
C GLU A 200 2.88 -18.41 -1.03
N PHE A 201 3.42 -19.21 -0.12
CA PHE A 201 4.85 -19.22 0.21
C PHE A 201 5.47 -20.52 -0.26
N HIS A 202 6.61 -20.44 -0.92
CA HIS A 202 7.34 -21.60 -1.42
C HIS A 202 8.82 -21.53 -1.03
N TYR A 203 9.38 -22.66 -0.59
CA TYR A 203 10.82 -22.84 -0.39
C TYR A 203 11.32 -23.95 -1.31
N ASP A 204 12.21 -23.59 -2.25
CA ASP A 204 12.93 -24.53 -3.10
C ASP A 204 14.22 -24.96 -2.43
N GLU A 205 14.30 -26.22 -1.99
CA GLU A 205 15.49 -26.77 -1.34
C GLU A 205 16.71 -26.83 -2.25
N ASN A 206 16.54 -27.09 -3.55
CA ASN A 206 17.65 -27.21 -4.51
C ASN A 206 18.28 -25.85 -4.78
N GLY A 207 17.47 -24.85 -5.05
CA GLY A 207 17.90 -23.47 -5.28
C GLY A 207 18.12 -22.68 -3.99
N LYS A 208 17.67 -23.21 -2.84
CA LYS A 208 17.60 -22.50 -1.55
C LYS A 208 16.84 -21.18 -1.65
N LYS A 209 15.82 -21.14 -2.49
CA LYS A 209 15.02 -19.96 -2.77
C LYS A 209 13.78 -19.91 -1.89
N LEU A 210 13.49 -18.75 -1.31
CA LEU A 210 12.26 -18.47 -0.60
C LEU A 210 11.45 -17.47 -1.42
N THR A 211 10.23 -17.84 -1.81
CA THR A 211 9.35 -17.03 -2.67
C THR A 211 8.00 -16.80 -2.00
N ALA A 212 7.53 -15.57 -2.03
CA ALA A 212 6.15 -15.19 -1.75
C ALA A 212 5.47 -14.75 -3.04
N ASN A 213 4.28 -15.29 -3.29
CA ASN A 213 3.48 -14.98 -4.48
C ASN A 213 2.26 -14.16 -4.09
N MET A 214 2.03 -13.04 -4.75
CA MET A 214 0.82 -12.24 -4.57
C MET A 214 0.20 -11.88 -5.91
N PRO A 215 -1.12 -11.67 -5.98
CA PRO A 215 -1.77 -11.06 -7.14
C PRO A 215 -1.17 -9.68 -7.40
N PHE A 216 -1.10 -9.28 -8.65
CA PHE A 216 -0.66 -7.93 -9.00
C PHE A 216 -1.36 -7.45 -10.26
N ASN A 217 -1.89 -6.24 -10.22
CA ASN A 217 -2.48 -5.60 -11.38
C ASN A 217 -1.37 -4.95 -12.23
N TRP A 218 -1.06 -5.56 -13.37
CA TRP A 218 -0.04 -5.10 -14.31
C TRP A 218 -0.53 -4.01 -15.27
N ASP A 219 -1.72 -3.44 -15.07
CA ASP A 219 -2.16 -2.28 -15.84
C ASP A 219 -1.20 -1.10 -15.61
N VAL A 220 -0.68 -0.54 -16.71
CA VAL A 220 0.36 0.50 -16.63
C VAL A 220 -0.15 1.80 -16.00
N ASP A 221 -1.45 2.11 -16.15
CA ASP A 221 -2.02 3.33 -15.56
C ASP A 221 -2.29 3.13 -14.08
N PHE A 222 -2.60 1.90 -13.65
CA PHE A 222 -2.62 1.53 -12.25
C PHE A 222 -1.21 1.60 -11.64
N ILE A 223 -0.20 0.99 -12.28
CA ILE A 223 1.20 1.01 -11.81
C ILE A 223 1.71 2.45 -11.61
N LYS A 224 1.37 3.37 -12.52
CA LYS A 224 1.78 4.78 -12.40
C LYS A 224 1.21 5.51 -11.18
N LYS A 225 0.06 5.06 -10.66
CA LYS A 225 -0.56 5.62 -9.45
C LYS A 225 0.10 5.11 -8.16
N ILE A 226 0.74 3.93 -8.19
CA ILE A 226 1.35 3.31 -7.02
C ILE A 226 2.72 3.95 -6.76
N PRO A 227 2.98 4.55 -5.60
CA PRO A 227 4.28 5.12 -5.30
C PRO A 227 5.37 4.05 -5.18
N TYR A 228 5.05 2.91 -4.56
CA TYR A 228 5.92 1.74 -4.39
C TYR A 228 5.11 0.51 -3.93
N VAL A 229 5.69 -0.67 -4.14
CA VAL A 229 5.27 -1.92 -3.49
C VAL A 229 6.23 -2.20 -2.35
N HIS A 230 5.71 -2.44 -1.15
CA HIS A 230 6.49 -2.74 0.05
C HIS A 230 6.13 -4.11 0.60
N ALA A 231 7.15 -4.90 0.96
CA ALA A 231 7.01 -6.18 1.63
C ALA A 231 8.26 -6.50 2.46
N GLU A 232 8.10 -7.32 3.48
CA GLU A 232 9.19 -7.67 4.39
C GLU A 232 9.17 -9.15 4.75
N TYR A 233 10.34 -9.80 4.71
CA TYR A 233 10.55 -11.12 5.30
C TYR A 233 11.23 -10.99 6.65
N TYR A 234 10.67 -11.60 7.67
CA TYR A 234 11.26 -11.76 9.00
C TYR A 234 11.75 -13.20 9.12
N ILE A 235 13.06 -13.40 9.05
CA ILE A 235 13.70 -14.71 8.98
C ILE A 235 14.49 -14.96 10.25
N PRO A 236 14.23 -16.05 11.00
CA PRO A 236 14.97 -16.37 12.22
C PRO A 236 16.48 -16.49 11.97
N LYS A 237 17.32 -15.89 12.79
CA LYS A 237 18.78 -16.00 12.70
C LYS A 237 19.30 -17.44 12.82
N SER A 238 18.48 -18.33 13.38
CA SER A 238 18.78 -19.77 13.42
C SER A 238 18.74 -20.43 12.04
N MET A 239 18.10 -19.79 11.05
CA MET A 239 18.04 -20.23 9.65
C MET A 239 19.31 -19.80 8.91
N LYS A 240 20.40 -20.54 9.16
CA LYS A 240 21.75 -20.18 8.74
C LYS A 240 21.93 -20.02 7.24
N VAL A 241 21.10 -20.68 6.44
CA VAL A 241 21.11 -20.55 4.97
C VAL A 241 20.89 -19.10 4.52
N PHE A 242 20.14 -18.29 5.28
CA PHE A 242 19.96 -16.85 5.01
C PHE A 242 20.80 -15.96 5.93
N ASN A 243 21.01 -16.38 7.19
CA ASN A 243 21.72 -15.55 8.13
C ASN A 243 23.23 -15.42 7.81
N ASP A 244 23.85 -16.50 7.34
CA ASP A 244 25.31 -16.57 7.14
C ASP A 244 25.72 -16.21 5.69
N HIS A 245 24.76 -15.81 4.83
CA HIS A 245 24.98 -15.53 3.42
C HIS A 245 24.46 -14.14 3.02
N GLU A 246 25.05 -13.58 1.98
CA GLU A 246 24.43 -12.45 1.27
C GLU A 246 23.12 -12.91 0.66
N ILE A 247 22.15 -11.99 0.56
CA ILE A 247 20.82 -12.31 0.05
C ILE A 247 20.59 -11.49 -1.23
N GLN A 248 20.37 -12.18 -2.32
CA GLN A 248 19.87 -11.57 -3.55
C GLN A 248 18.34 -11.50 -3.50
N MET A 249 17.79 -10.33 -3.81
CA MET A 249 16.36 -10.09 -3.93
C MET A 249 15.98 -9.98 -5.40
N THR A 250 14.93 -10.70 -5.79
CA THR A 250 14.37 -10.59 -7.14
C THR A 250 12.86 -10.44 -7.11
N VAL A 251 12.31 -9.79 -8.13
CA VAL A 251 10.89 -9.77 -8.45
C VAL A 251 10.75 -10.30 -9.86
N ASN A 252 9.98 -11.37 -10.02
CA ASN A 252 9.82 -12.06 -11.31
C ASN A 252 11.18 -12.33 -11.98
N ASP A 253 12.13 -12.88 -11.21
CA ASP A 253 13.53 -13.17 -11.58
C ASP A 253 14.41 -11.93 -11.90
N ILE A 254 13.86 -10.72 -11.83
CA ILE A 254 14.60 -9.48 -12.06
C ILE A 254 15.18 -8.97 -10.75
N SER A 255 16.50 -8.76 -10.74
CA SER A 255 17.20 -8.28 -9.55
C SER A 255 16.73 -6.89 -9.13
N ILE A 256 16.42 -6.74 -7.84
CA ILE A 256 16.07 -5.47 -7.23
C ILE A 256 17.01 -5.11 -6.09
N LEU A 257 17.04 -3.83 -5.76
CA LEU A 257 17.70 -3.35 -4.55
C LEU A 257 16.67 -3.34 -3.41
N GLY A 258 17.08 -3.86 -2.27
CA GLY A 258 16.36 -3.77 -1.02
C GLY A 258 17.33 -3.61 0.13
N THR A 259 16.83 -3.58 1.34
CA THR A 259 17.65 -3.46 2.55
C THR A 259 17.54 -4.72 3.39
N ILE A 260 18.64 -5.07 4.07
CA ILE A 260 18.70 -6.23 4.98
C ILE A 260 19.14 -5.72 6.33
N ASP A 261 18.23 -5.77 7.30
CA ASP A 261 18.55 -5.44 8.68
C ASP A 261 18.90 -6.73 9.44
N ARG A 262 20.10 -6.75 9.99
CA ARG A 262 20.65 -7.85 10.80
C ARG A 262 20.87 -7.45 12.25
N SER A 263 20.47 -6.24 12.65
CA SER A 263 20.71 -5.68 13.98
C SER A 263 19.84 -6.34 15.06
N GLY A 264 18.65 -6.84 14.73
CA GLY A 264 17.76 -7.56 15.65
C GLY A 264 18.44 -8.79 16.28
N ASP A 265 18.07 -9.17 17.48
CA ASP A 265 18.69 -10.30 18.19
C ASP A 265 18.24 -11.67 17.68
N LYS A 266 16.98 -11.78 17.21
CA LYS A 266 16.33 -13.06 16.90
C LYS A 266 16.18 -13.33 15.42
N GLU A 267 16.02 -12.30 14.61
CA GLU A 267 15.69 -12.38 13.20
C GLU A 267 16.48 -11.37 12.36
N ILE A 268 16.53 -11.62 11.07
CA ILE A 268 16.93 -10.67 10.04
C ILE A 268 15.66 -10.19 9.34
N VAL A 269 15.61 -8.92 8.98
CA VAL A 269 14.49 -8.35 8.21
C VAL A 269 14.99 -8.00 6.82
N VAL A 270 14.32 -8.53 5.81
CA VAL A 270 14.63 -8.25 4.40
C VAL A 270 13.50 -7.43 3.81
N HIS A 271 13.79 -6.17 3.51
CA HIS A 271 12.82 -5.22 2.99
C HIS A 271 12.86 -5.16 1.47
N PHE A 272 11.73 -5.38 0.84
CA PHE A 272 11.46 -5.07 -0.55
C PHE A 272 10.77 -3.71 -0.63
N LEU A 273 11.41 -2.76 -1.28
CA LEU A 273 10.80 -1.47 -1.59
C LEU A 273 10.97 -1.19 -3.08
N ILE A 274 9.91 -1.38 -3.84
CA ILE A 274 9.92 -1.35 -5.29
C ILE A 274 9.18 -0.12 -5.77
N PRO A 275 9.89 0.95 -6.17
CA PRO A 275 9.26 2.19 -6.58
C PRO A 275 8.59 2.07 -7.96
N THR A 276 7.60 2.90 -8.24
CA THR A 276 6.87 2.99 -9.52
C THR A 276 7.76 2.86 -10.74
N LYS A 277 8.86 3.60 -10.78
CA LYS A 277 9.82 3.55 -11.91
C LYS A 277 10.37 2.14 -12.15
N LYS A 278 10.54 1.35 -11.10
CA LYS A 278 11.02 -0.02 -11.21
C LYS A 278 9.88 -0.95 -11.61
N LEU A 279 8.65 -0.70 -11.13
CA LEU A 279 7.45 -1.44 -11.52
C LEU A 279 7.17 -1.29 -13.02
N VAL A 280 7.24 -0.06 -13.55
CA VAL A 280 7.12 0.20 -14.99
C VAL A 280 8.19 -0.56 -15.78
N LYS A 281 9.44 -0.57 -15.31
CA LYS A 281 10.48 -1.35 -15.95
C LYS A 281 10.23 -2.85 -15.91
N LEU A 282 9.71 -3.38 -14.80
CA LEU A 282 9.29 -4.79 -14.69
C LEU A 282 8.19 -5.10 -15.70
N TYR A 283 7.20 -4.21 -15.85
CA TYR A 283 6.15 -4.32 -16.86
C TYR A 283 6.72 -4.38 -18.29
N ASP A 284 7.67 -3.52 -18.63
CA ASP A 284 8.30 -3.48 -19.97
C ASP A 284 9.09 -4.76 -20.28
N GLU A 285 9.54 -5.50 -19.29
CA GLU A 285 10.27 -6.77 -19.43
C GLU A 285 9.32 -7.98 -19.54
N ILE A 286 8.00 -7.82 -19.28
CA ILE A 286 7.00 -8.86 -19.53
C ILE A 286 6.85 -9.06 -21.04
N PRO A 287 6.80 -10.31 -21.57
CA PRO A 287 6.59 -10.55 -22.99
C PRO A 287 5.34 -9.87 -23.53
N SER A 288 5.43 -9.26 -24.72
CA SER A 288 4.33 -8.46 -25.29
C SER A 288 3.03 -9.24 -25.52
N ASP A 289 3.13 -10.54 -25.81
CA ASP A 289 1.98 -11.43 -25.95
C ASP A 289 1.24 -11.65 -24.60
N THR A 290 1.93 -11.44 -23.49
CA THR A 290 1.35 -11.44 -22.14
C THR A 290 0.66 -10.10 -21.85
N HIS A 291 1.23 -8.96 -22.28
CA HIS A 291 0.62 -7.63 -22.13
C HIS A 291 -0.77 -7.55 -22.77
N ASP A 292 -0.92 -8.02 -24.00
CA ASP A 292 -2.21 -7.98 -24.71
C ASP A 292 -3.30 -8.78 -23.97
N LYS A 293 -2.92 -9.89 -23.35
CA LYS A 293 -3.84 -10.70 -22.53
C LYS A 293 -4.24 -9.97 -21.25
N ILE A 294 -3.30 -9.29 -20.60
CA ILE A 294 -3.52 -8.50 -19.40
C ILE A 294 -4.52 -7.38 -19.67
N ILE A 295 -4.25 -6.54 -20.68
CA ILE A 295 -5.08 -5.39 -21.05
C ILE A 295 -6.50 -5.84 -21.41
N PHE A 296 -6.62 -6.87 -22.24
CA PHE A 296 -7.93 -7.38 -22.66
C PHE A 296 -8.76 -7.89 -21.46
N GLY A 297 -8.10 -8.53 -20.53
CA GLY A 297 -8.74 -9.01 -19.32
C GLY A 297 -9.30 -7.91 -18.43
N LEU A 298 -8.54 -6.83 -18.25
CA LEU A 298 -8.93 -5.67 -17.44
C LEU A 298 -10.09 -4.88 -18.08
N GLU A 299 -10.05 -4.65 -19.39
CA GLU A 299 -11.10 -3.92 -20.12
C GLU A 299 -12.45 -4.66 -20.13
N SER A 300 -12.45 -5.98 -20.12
CA SER A 300 -13.71 -6.75 -20.22
C SER A 300 -14.50 -6.83 -18.90
N GLY A 301 -13.91 -6.51 -17.75
CA GLY A 301 -14.55 -6.64 -16.44
C GLY A 301 -14.98 -8.06 -16.06
N LYS A 302 -14.77 -9.02 -16.97
CA LYS A 302 -15.23 -10.42 -16.87
C LYS A 302 -14.18 -11.38 -16.32
N LEU A 303 -12.97 -10.92 -16.08
CA LEU A 303 -11.87 -11.79 -15.62
C LEU A 303 -12.17 -12.49 -14.29
N ARG A 304 -12.87 -11.84 -13.37
CA ARG A 304 -13.25 -12.45 -12.08
C ARG A 304 -14.14 -13.67 -12.21
N ASP A 305 -15.02 -13.70 -13.23
CA ASP A 305 -15.90 -14.84 -13.46
C ASP A 305 -15.22 -15.97 -14.24
N VAL A 306 -14.23 -15.64 -15.05
CA VAL A 306 -13.46 -16.61 -15.87
C VAL A 306 -12.40 -17.35 -15.05
N GLN A 307 -11.88 -16.75 -13.99
CA GLN A 307 -10.91 -17.39 -13.07
C GLN A 307 -11.43 -18.65 -12.40
N LYS A 308 -12.75 -18.84 -12.31
CA LYS A 308 -13.35 -20.02 -11.67
C LYS A 308 -13.35 -21.31 -12.50
N ASP A 309 -13.30 -21.23 -13.83
CA ASP A 309 -13.66 -22.38 -14.67
C ASP A 309 -12.67 -22.78 -15.79
N ASN A 310 -11.44 -22.26 -15.84
CA ASN A 310 -10.51 -22.55 -16.96
C ASN A 310 -11.14 -22.37 -18.35
N ALA A 311 -12.02 -21.39 -18.52
CA ALA A 311 -12.81 -21.21 -19.72
C ALA A 311 -12.04 -20.45 -20.80
N SER A 312 -12.05 -21.00 -22.02
CA SER A 312 -11.73 -20.26 -23.24
C SER A 312 -12.91 -19.39 -23.65
N LEU A 313 -12.69 -18.09 -23.85
CA LEU A 313 -13.69 -17.20 -24.47
C LEU A 313 -13.50 -17.22 -25.97
N GLU A 314 -14.50 -17.72 -26.70
CA GLU A 314 -14.59 -17.53 -28.13
C GLU A 314 -15.18 -16.14 -28.43
N LEU A 315 -14.37 -15.23 -28.96
CA LEU A 315 -14.82 -13.96 -29.53
C LEU A 315 -14.51 -13.97 -31.02
N GLY A 316 -15.48 -14.40 -31.83
CA GLY A 316 -15.29 -14.61 -33.27
C GLY A 316 -14.31 -15.76 -33.55
N ASP A 317 -13.56 -15.70 -34.66
CA ASP A 317 -12.63 -16.77 -35.09
C ASP A 317 -11.29 -16.80 -34.30
N LYS A 318 -11.19 -16.11 -33.15
CA LYS A 318 -10.00 -16.13 -32.28
C LYS A 318 -10.30 -16.82 -30.96
N VAL A 319 -9.67 -17.98 -30.74
CA VAL A 319 -9.58 -18.60 -29.42
C VAL A 319 -8.55 -17.83 -28.61
N ILE A 320 -8.99 -17.09 -27.61
CA ILE A 320 -8.11 -16.45 -26.65
C ILE A 320 -7.94 -17.43 -25.50
N VAL A 321 -6.78 -18.05 -25.41
CA VAL A 321 -6.38 -18.81 -24.23
C VAL A 321 -5.99 -17.78 -23.18
N LEU A 322 -6.83 -17.60 -22.18
CA LEU A 322 -6.45 -16.80 -21.00
C LEU A 322 -5.29 -17.49 -20.31
N SER A 323 -4.22 -16.73 -20.01
CA SER A 323 -3.10 -17.23 -19.24
C SER A 323 -3.59 -17.78 -17.89
N THR A 324 -2.91 -18.75 -17.36
CA THR A 324 -3.23 -19.28 -16.02
C THR A 324 -2.97 -18.20 -14.97
N GLN A 325 -3.64 -18.27 -13.84
CA GLN A 325 -3.51 -17.32 -12.74
C GLN A 325 -2.04 -17.09 -12.29
N GLU A 326 -1.17 -18.08 -12.55
CA GLU A 326 0.26 -18.02 -12.25
C GLU A 326 1.03 -16.97 -13.07
N ASP A 327 0.60 -16.66 -14.29
CA ASP A 327 1.26 -15.71 -15.19
C ASP A 327 1.10 -14.24 -14.76
N TRP A 328 0.23 -13.97 -13.76
CA TRP A 328 -0.13 -12.63 -13.29
C TRP A 328 0.42 -12.31 -11.90
N LYS A 329 1.10 -13.27 -11.27
CA LYS A 329 1.59 -13.13 -9.91
C LYS A 329 2.86 -12.27 -9.85
N PHE A 330 3.00 -11.63 -8.72
CA PHE A 330 4.20 -10.90 -8.33
C PHE A 330 5.03 -11.81 -7.42
N HIS A 331 6.17 -12.28 -7.93
CA HIS A 331 7.03 -13.24 -7.23
C HIS A 331 8.16 -12.52 -6.51
N LEU A 332 8.08 -12.41 -5.21
CA LEU A 332 9.12 -11.85 -4.35
C LEU A 332 10.06 -12.96 -3.88
N THR A 333 11.28 -13.04 -4.41
CA THR A 333 12.19 -14.15 -4.15
C THR A 333 13.47 -13.71 -3.46
N LEU A 334 13.86 -14.47 -2.43
CA LEU A 334 15.15 -14.39 -1.73
C LEU A 334 16.04 -15.57 -2.10
N THR A 335 17.26 -15.30 -2.52
CA THR A 335 18.25 -16.34 -2.84
C THR A 335 19.55 -16.06 -2.09
N PRO A 336 20.01 -16.96 -1.19
CA PRO A 336 21.32 -16.86 -0.56
C PRO A 336 22.43 -16.94 -1.61
N GLN A 337 23.42 -16.09 -1.47
CA GLN A 337 24.60 -16.00 -2.33
C GLN A 337 25.88 -16.42 -1.55
N GLY A 338 27.01 -15.84 -1.84
CA GLY A 338 28.28 -16.08 -1.13
C GLY A 338 28.18 -15.84 0.38
N LYS A 339 29.00 -16.54 1.16
CA LYS A 339 29.07 -16.34 2.62
C LYS A 339 29.50 -14.92 2.96
N ILE A 340 28.90 -14.39 4.01
CA ILE A 340 29.36 -13.13 4.63
C ILE A 340 30.68 -13.42 5.35
N ASN A 341 31.73 -12.69 5.01
CA ASN A 341 33.07 -12.81 5.60
C ASN A 341 33.14 -12.10 6.95
#